data_8e05198e1c0f871fc9aaf38599ee4925
#
_entry.id   8e05198e1c0f871fc9aaf38599ee4925
#
_cell.length_a   1.000
_cell.length_b   1.000
_cell.length_c   1.000
_cell.angle_alpha   90.00
_cell.angle_beta   90.00
_cell.angle_gamma   90.00
#
_symmetry.space_group_name_H-M   'P 1'
#
loop_
_entity.id
_entity.type
_entity.pdbx_description
1 polymer ?
#
loop_
_entity_poly.entity_id
_entity_poly.type
_entity_poly.pdbx_seq_one_letter_code
_entity_poly.pdbx_strand_id
1 'polypeptide(L)'
;ALMLFDTEDVRWSIAALGMTRMLCHFAVAWLAFGIARREKLLTAWIMTALFAATVPLFLLRTTFLLASLTLPSWEMAMQMSADWMVGIAIILVSLSHFSLLLLDAERTQGILREQACRDGLTGALNRNGLSKVEHELRGEAVLLLIDIDHFKALNDGQGHAAGDTILRLVVDLAQHTIGQRGLVVRIGGDEFLCVLPGIGRAEAEAILTQLSERFDRAVGAMVDSTPCPTLSIGLASGSVADGLDALIHRADEAMYAVKRQHHAATARAA
;
A
#
# COMPACT_ATOMS: atom_id res chain seq x y z
N ALA A 1 4.35 35.84 -53.74
CA ALA A 1 5.37 36.37 -52.86
C ALA A 1 5.74 35.30 -51.85
N LEU A 2 6.71 34.43 -52.15
CA LEU A 2 7.38 33.59 -51.18
C LEU A 2 8.15 34.54 -50.24
N MET A 3 7.65 34.66 -49.00
CA MET A 3 8.45 35.26 -47.94
C MET A 3 9.69 34.37 -47.78
N LEU A 4 10.84 34.88 -48.20
CA LEU A 4 12.14 34.36 -47.81
C LEU A 4 12.26 34.61 -46.30
N PHE A 5 11.91 33.63 -45.52
CA PHE A 5 12.30 33.61 -44.11
C PHE A 5 13.82 33.71 -44.10
N ASP A 6 14.34 34.71 -43.40
CA ASP A 6 15.77 34.82 -43.20
C ASP A 6 16.29 33.54 -42.57
N THR A 7 17.22 32.88 -43.26
CA THR A 7 17.75 31.60 -42.82
C THR A 7 18.41 31.68 -41.44
N GLU A 8 18.89 32.86 -41.05
CA GLU A 8 19.44 33.12 -39.73
C GLU A 8 18.35 33.07 -38.65
N ASP A 9 17.18 33.70 -38.87
CA ASP A 9 16.07 33.74 -37.94
C ASP A 9 15.54 32.29 -37.66
N VAL A 10 15.48 31.47 -38.70
CA VAL A 10 15.07 30.07 -38.56
C VAL A 10 16.06 29.27 -37.71
N ARG A 11 17.36 29.47 -37.92
CA ARG A 11 18.40 28.76 -37.14
C ARG A 11 18.40 29.13 -35.65
N TRP A 12 18.24 30.43 -35.35
CA TRP A 12 18.10 30.90 -33.97
C TRP A 12 16.84 30.35 -33.29
N SER A 13 15.74 30.28 -34.02
CA SER A 13 14.50 29.67 -33.52
C SER A 13 14.66 28.18 -33.18
N ILE A 14 15.38 27.42 -34.03
CA ILE A 14 15.68 26.00 -33.79
C ILE A 14 16.62 25.84 -32.59
N ALA A 15 17.62 26.71 -32.42
CA ALA A 15 18.51 26.69 -31.26
C ALA A 15 17.77 26.98 -29.97
N ALA A 16 16.90 27.98 -29.95
CA ALA A 16 16.06 28.30 -28.79
C ALA A 16 15.12 27.15 -28.40
N LEU A 17 14.51 26.50 -29.40
CA LEU A 17 13.67 25.32 -29.19
C LEU A 17 14.47 24.14 -28.63
N GLY A 18 15.70 23.94 -29.11
CA GLY A 18 16.62 22.91 -28.60
C GLY A 18 16.98 23.11 -27.13
N MET A 19 17.32 24.35 -26.76
CA MET A 19 17.60 24.72 -25.36
C MET A 19 16.38 24.55 -24.46
N THR A 20 15.21 24.96 -24.90
CA THR A 20 13.96 24.80 -24.14
C THR A 20 13.67 23.32 -23.88
N ARG A 21 13.81 22.47 -24.90
CA ARG A 21 13.64 21.01 -24.74
C ARG A 21 14.66 20.44 -23.79
N MET A 22 15.93 20.81 -23.86
CA MET A 22 16.97 20.35 -22.95
C MET A 22 16.62 20.68 -21.50
N LEU A 23 16.19 21.91 -21.22
CA LEU A 23 15.78 22.35 -19.89
C LEU A 23 14.56 21.57 -19.38
N CYS A 24 13.56 21.34 -20.23
CA CYS A 24 12.39 20.54 -19.88
C CYS A 24 12.79 19.09 -19.51
N HIS A 25 13.62 18.44 -20.32
CA HIS A 25 14.07 17.08 -20.04
C HIS A 25 14.93 16.99 -18.78
N PHE A 26 15.80 17.98 -18.54
CA PHE A 26 16.54 18.06 -17.29
C PHE A 26 15.61 18.20 -16.08
N ALA A 27 14.61 19.07 -16.15
CA ALA A 27 13.63 19.25 -15.08
C ALA A 27 12.85 17.94 -14.80
N VAL A 28 12.41 17.24 -15.85
CA VAL A 28 11.73 15.95 -15.70
C VAL A 28 12.65 14.89 -15.09
N ALA A 29 13.91 14.81 -15.55
CA ALA A 29 14.91 13.89 -14.96
C ALA A 29 15.15 14.19 -13.48
N TRP A 30 15.23 15.45 -13.10
CA TRP A 30 15.39 15.87 -11.71
C TRP A 30 14.19 15.50 -10.84
N LEU A 31 12.97 15.73 -11.32
CA LEU A 31 11.75 15.34 -10.63
C LEU A 31 11.65 13.82 -10.49
N ALA A 32 11.92 13.07 -11.57
CA ALA A 32 11.95 11.61 -11.57
C ALA A 32 12.97 11.05 -10.58
N PHE A 33 14.15 11.66 -10.50
CA PHE A 33 15.17 11.30 -9.53
C PHE A 33 14.68 11.49 -8.08
N GLY A 34 13.96 12.59 -7.81
CA GLY A 34 13.34 12.85 -6.52
C GLY A 34 12.33 11.75 -6.13
N ILE A 35 11.49 11.33 -7.06
CA ILE A 35 10.53 10.22 -6.89
C ILE A 35 11.27 8.91 -6.67
N ALA A 36 12.26 8.59 -7.51
CA ALA A 36 13.05 7.36 -7.41
C ALA A 36 13.72 7.18 -6.04
N ARG A 37 14.24 8.28 -5.47
CA ARG A 37 14.84 8.26 -4.12
C ARG A 37 13.83 8.08 -3.00
N ARG A 38 12.62 8.65 -3.13
CA ARG A 38 11.58 8.61 -2.10
C ARG A 38 10.80 7.30 -2.13
N GLU A 39 10.38 6.88 -3.30
CA GLU A 39 9.46 5.75 -3.48
C GLU A 39 10.18 4.43 -3.79
N LYS A 40 11.49 4.48 -4.10
CA LYS A 40 12.33 3.32 -4.46
C LYS A 40 11.78 2.47 -5.63
N LEU A 41 10.98 3.08 -6.51
CA LEU A 41 10.39 2.43 -7.66
C LEU A 41 11.42 2.26 -8.78
N LEU A 42 11.51 1.06 -9.36
CA LEU A 42 12.43 0.76 -10.44
C LEU A 42 12.11 1.60 -11.70
N THR A 43 10.83 1.75 -12.02
CA THR A 43 10.37 2.54 -13.17
C THR A 43 10.76 4.01 -13.07
N ALA A 44 10.79 4.58 -11.86
CA ALA A 44 11.25 5.96 -11.66
C ALA A 44 12.75 6.11 -11.92
N TRP A 45 13.58 5.11 -11.60
CA TRP A 45 15.00 5.09 -11.96
C TRP A 45 15.22 4.98 -13.46
N ILE A 46 14.46 4.11 -14.14
CA ILE A 46 14.49 3.98 -15.61
C ILE A 46 14.11 5.31 -16.27
N MET A 47 13.03 5.94 -15.81
CA MET A 47 12.60 7.24 -16.30
C MET A 47 13.68 8.31 -16.13
N THR A 48 14.30 8.36 -14.95
CA THR A 48 15.42 9.30 -14.68
C THR A 48 16.56 9.09 -15.67
N ALA A 49 16.98 7.85 -15.91
CA ALA A 49 18.06 7.52 -16.81
C ALA A 49 17.73 7.89 -18.27
N LEU A 50 16.50 7.61 -18.72
CA LEU A 50 16.05 7.90 -20.09
C LEU A 50 16.00 9.42 -20.34
N PHE A 51 15.40 10.20 -19.44
CA PHE A 51 15.36 11.66 -19.61
C PHE A 51 16.74 12.29 -19.47
N ALA A 52 17.58 11.82 -18.55
CA ALA A 52 18.97 12.29 -18.41
C ALA A 52 19.80 12.01 -19.67
N ALA A 53 19.61 10.86 -20.34
CA ALA A 53 20.31 10.49 -21.57
C ALA A 53 19.95 11.39 -22.75
N THR A 54 18.79 12.04 -22.77
CA THR A 54 18.41 12.98 -23.84
C THR A 54 19.11 14.33 -23.71
N VAL A 55 19.52 14.76 -22.52
CA VAL A 55 20.15 16.06 -22.27
C VAL A 55 21.43 16.25 -23.09
N PRO A 56 22.44 15.34 -23.06
CA PRO A 56 23.66 15.50 -23.87
C PRO A 56 23.37 15.45 -25.37
N LEU A 57 22.36 14.74 -25.84
CA LEU A 57 21.97 14.73 -27.26
C LEU A 57 21.46 16.12 -27.73
N PHE A 58 20.59 16.74 -26.93
CA PHE A 58 20.11 18.08 -27.25
C PHE A 58 21.23 19.13 -27.15
N LEU A 59 22.12 18.99 -26.15
CA LEU A 59 23.29 19.86 -26.02
C LEU A 59 24.20 19.73 -27.25
N LEU A 60 24.54 18.52 -27.66
CA LEU A 60 25.39 18.25 -28.83
C LEU A 60 24.75 18.83 -30.10
N ARG A 61 23.45 18.63 -30.33
CA ARG A 61 22.72 19.19 -31.45
C ARG A 61 22.78 20.71 -31.46
N THR A 62 22.57 21.36 -30.32
CA THR A 62 22.59 22.81 -30.20
C THR A 62 23.99 23.35 -30.48
N THR A 63 25.06 22.70 -30.01
CA THR A 63 26.45 23.09 -30.30
C THR A 63 26.80 22.94 -31.78
N PHE A 64 26.38 21.86 -32.45
CA PHE A 64 26.56 21.71 -33.89
C PHE A 64 25.83 22.80 -34.69
N LEU A 65 24.60 23.13 -34.29
CA LEU A 65 23.83 24.17 -34.93
C LEU A 65 24.51 25.52 -34.79
N LEU A 66 24.99 25.91 -33.62
CA LEU A 66 25.71 27.16 -33.39
C LEU A 66 27.04 27.22 -34.15
N ALA A 67 27.79 26.11 -34.19
CA ALA A 67 29.04 26.01 -34.94
C ALA A 67 28.82 26.19 -36.47
N SER A 68 27.68 25.71 -37.02
CA SER A 68 27.35 25.88 -38.43
C SER A 68 27.06 27.33 -38.84
N LEU A 69 26.78 28.20 -37.88
CA LEU A 69 26.62 29.65 -38.15
C LEU A 69 27.94 30.33 -38.49
N THR A 70 29.06 29.81 -37.99
CA THR A 70 30.39 30.39 -38.12
C THR A 70 31.31 29.64 -39.08
N LEU A 71 31.08 28.35 -39.30
CA LEU A 71 31.92 27.46 -40.08
C LEU A 71 31.11 26.71 -41.16
N PRO A 72 31.11 27.15 -42.44
CA PRO A 72 30.33 26.51 -43.49
C PRO A 72 30.61 25.02 -43.69
N SER A 73 31.85 24.58 -43.42
CA SER A 73 32.23 23.15 -43.49
C SER A 73 31.48 22.24 -42.55
N TRP A 74 30.80 22.79 -41.50
CA TRP A 74 30.01 22.00 -40.54
C TRP A 74 28.57 21.78 -40.96
N GLU A 75 28.09 22.41 -42.03
CA GLU A 75 26.71 22.22 -42.50
C GLU A 75 26.46 20.75 -42.93
N MET A 76 27.40 20.15 -43.66
CA MET A 76 27.29 18.75 -44.07
C MET A 76 27.31 17.80 -42.87
N ALA A 77 28.17 18.03 -41.88
CA ALA A 77 28.24 17.25 -40.66
C ALA A 77 26.96 17.42 -39.84
N MET A 78 26.37 18.59 -39.81
CA MET A 78 25.10 18.86 -39.13
C MET A 78 23.95 18.12 -39.80
N GLN A 79 23.85 18.10 -41.13
CA GLN A 79 22.81 17.40 -41.87
C GLN A 79 22.92 15.89 -41.67
N MET A 80 24.11 15.31 -41.78
CA MET A 80 24.33 13.86 -41.55
C MET A 80 24.06 13.42 -40.12
N SER A 81 24.34 14.30 -39.13
CA SER A 81 24.05 13.97 -37.72
C SER A 81 22.58 14.17 -37.35
N ALA A 82 21.87 15.10 -38.01
CA ALA A 82 20.50 15.46 -37.65
C ALA A 82 19.52 14.29 -37.73
N ASP A 83 19.61 13.46 -38.78
CA ASP A 83 18.69 12.37 -39.01
C ASP A 83 18.84 11.29 -37.93
N TRP A 84 20.08 10.90 -37.62
CA TRP A 84 20.36 9.92 -36.55
C TRP A 84 19.96 10.45 -35.16
N MET A 85 20.24 11.71 -34.88
CA MET A 85 19.89 12.33 -33.60
C MET A 85 18.39 12.45 -33.43
N VAL A 86 17.64 12.75 -34.51
CA VAL A 86 16.17 12.80 -34.46
C VAL A 86 15.63 11.39 -34.21
N GLY A 87 16.14 10.36 -34.88
CA GLY A 87 15.75 8.97 -34.68
C GLY A 87 15.98 8.52 -33.21
N ILE A 88 17.18 8.77 -32.69
CA ILE A 88 17.51 8.46 -31.28
C ILE A 88 16.60 9.22 -30.30
N ALA A 89 16.40 10.52 -30.55
CA ALA A 89 15.54 11.35 -29.70
C ALA A 89 14.09 10.84 -29.69
N ILE A 90 13.54 10.44 -30.84
CA ILE A 90 12.19 9.86 -30.93
C ILE A 90 12.10 8.57 -30.11
N ILE A 91 13.09 7.68 -30.24
CA ILE A 91 13.13 6.41 -29.48
C ILE A 91 13.19 6.71 -27.96
N LEU A 92 14.11 7.58 -27.53
CA LEU A 92 14.25 7.92 -26.11
C LEU A 92 13.00 8.60 -25.54
N VAL A 93 12.39 9.50 -26.29
CA VAL A 93 11.13 10.15 -25.88
C VAL A 93 9.99 9.12 -25.81
N SER A 94 9.89 8.22 -26.77
CA SER A 94 8.88 7.16 -26.76
C SER A 94 9.06 6.21 -25.56
N LEU A 95 10.30 5.79 -25.27
CA LEU A 95 10.62 4.98 -24.10
C LEU A 95 10.34 5.73 -22.80
N SER A 96 10.59 7.04 -22.75
CA SER A 96 10.29 7.89 -21.60
C SER A 96 8.79 7.99 -21.33
N HIS A 97 7.97 8.13 -22.37
CA HIS A 97 6.51 8.13 -22.22
C HIS A 97 6.00 6.77 -21.77
N PHE A 98 6.56 5.69 -22.33
CA PHE A 98 6.22 4.33 -21.89
C PHE A 98 6.58 4.09 -20.42
N SER A 99 7.73 4.61 -19.96
CA SER A 99 8.12 4.50 -18.55
C SER A 99 7.19 5.29 -17.60
N LEU A 100 6.60 6.40 -18.06
CA LEU A 100 5.57 7.12 -17.31
C LEU A 100 4.31 6.27 -17.09
N LEU A 101 3.84 5.60 -18.15
CA LEU A 101 2.69 4.70 -18.05
C LEU A 101 2.97 3.53 -17.10
N LEU A 102 4.18 2.97 -17.15
CA LEU A 102 4.58 1.90 -16.22
C LEU A 102 4.64 2.39 -14.77
N LEU A 103 5.14 3.61 -14.55
CA LEU A 103 5.18 4.21 -13.20
C LEU A 103 3.77 4.40 -12.63
N ASP A 104 2.84 4.89 -13.43
CA ASP A 104 1.45 5.05 -13.03
C ASP A 104 0.78 3.70 -12.73
N ALA A 105 1.02 2.69 -13.58
CA ALA A 105 0.54 1.33 -13.37
C ALA A 105 1.12 0.72 -12.08
N GLU A 106 2.42 0.89 -11.80
CA GLU A 106 3.08 0.37 -10.60
C GLU A 106 2.51 1.01 -9.33
N ARG A 107 2.28 2.32 -9.33
CA ARG A 107 1.64 3.03 -8.22
C ARG A 107 0.20 2.58 -8.00
N THR A 108 -0.58 2.49 -9.08
CA THR A 108 -1.97 2.04 -9.01
C THR A 108 -2.06 0.61 -8.47
N GLN A 109 -1.18 -0.29 -8.93
CA GLN A 109 -1.10 -1.64 -8.38
C GLN A 109 -0.73 -1.65 -6.89
N GLY A 110 0.17 -0.77 -6.46
CA GLY A 110 0.53 -0.61 -5.05
C GLY A 110 -0.69 -0.23 -4.19
N ILE A 111 -1.45 0.77 -4.62
CA ILE A 111 -2.68 1.22 -3.94
C ILE A 111 -3.73 0.10 -3.90
N LEU A 112 -3.96 -0.58 -5.03
CA LEU A 112 -4.91 -1.69 -5.09
C LEU A 112 -4.50 -2.86 -4.19
N ARG A 113 -3.20 -3.19 -4.11
CA ARG A 113 -2.68 -4.22 -3.20
C ARG A 113 -2.87 -3.81 -1.74
N GLU A 114 -2.69 -2.55 -1.40
CA GLU A 114 -2.91 -2.06 -0.04
C GLU A 114 -4.40 -2.11 0.33
N GLN A 115 -5.28 -1.70 -0.56
CA GLN A 115 -6.73 -1.83 -0.40
C GLN A 115 -7.16 -3.31 -0.30
N ALA A 116 -6.55 -4.20 -1.09
CA ALA A 116 -6.79 -5.65 -1.02
C ALA A 116 -6.28 -6.32 0.27
N CYS A 117 -5.49 -5.62 1.11
CA CYS A 117 -5.01 -6.12 2.40
C CYS A 117 -5.89 -5.71 3.59
N ARG A 118 -6.94 -4.91 3.37
CA ARG A 118 -7.85 -4.47 4.43
C ARG A 118 -9.26 -4.99 4.22
N ASP A 119 -9.99 -5.15 5.32
CA ASP A 119 -11.42 -5.43 5.30
C ASP A 119 -12.21 -4.15 5.04
N GLY A 120 -13.07 -4.17 4.03
CA GLY A 120 -13.81 -2.99 3.57
C GLY A 120 -14.85 -2.46 4.57
N LEU A 121 -15.32 -3.29 5.52
CA LEU A 121 -16.29 -2.88 6.53
C LEU A 121 -15.63 -2.24 7.76
N THR A 122 -14.56 -2.87 8.25
CA THR A 122 -13.95 -2.56 9.54
C THR A 122 -12.63 -1.80 9.44
N GLY A 123 -11.98 -1.80 8.28
CA GLY A 123 -10.65 -1.23 8.06
C GLY A 123 -9.49 -2.03 8.68
N ALA A 124 -9.77 -3.10 9.43
CA ALA A 124 -8.75 -4.01 9.92
C ALA A 124 -7.99 -4.69 8.77
N LEU A 125 -6.84 -5.28 9.04
CA LEU A 125 -6.22 -6.17 8.05
C LEU A 125 -7.17 -7.33 7.75
N ASN A 126 -7.13 -7.83 6.53
CA ASN A 126 -7.77 -9.09 6.17
C ASN A 126 -6.73 -10.22 6.07
N ARG A 127 -7.13 -11.43 5.67
CA ARG A 127 -6.20 -12.58 5.52
C ARG A 127 -5.02 -12.28 4.60
N ASN A 128 -5.24 -11.54 3.50
CA ASN A 128 -4.16 -11.16 2.59
C ASN A 128 -3.18 -10.18 3.27
N GLY A 129 -3.71 -9.25 4.07
CA GLY A 129 -2.92 -8.33 4.88
C GLY A 129 -2.08 -9.07 5.92
N LEU A 130 -2.64 -10.09 6.59
CA LEU A 130 -1.90 -10.94 7.51
C LEU A 130 -0.74 -11.65 6.83
N SER A 131 -0.99 -12.34 5.71
CA SER A 131 0.05 -13.06 4.95
C SER A 131 1.19 -12.16 4.49
N LYS A 132 0.90 -10.89 4.18
CA LYS A 132 1.94 -9.92 3.81
C LYS A 132 2.83 -9.56 4.99
N VAL A 133 2.25 -9.35 6.17
CA VAL A 133 2.97 -8.93 7.38
C VAL A 133 3.66 -10.11 8.05
N GLU A 134 3.16 -11.33 7.91
CA GLU A 134 3.74 -12.55 8.50
C GLU A 134 5.23 -12.69 8.20
N HIS A 135 5.65 -12.37 6.97
CA HIS A 135 7.08 -12.43 6.57
C HIS A 135 7.97 -11.41 7.31
N GLU A 136 7.39 -10.40 7.93
CA GLU A 136 8.11 -9.37 8.69
C GLU A 136 8.14 -9.69 10.19
N LEU A 137 7.24 -10.54 10.68
CA LEU A 137 7.17 -10.95 12.07
C LEU A 137 8.40 -11.80 12.44
N ARG A 138 8.96 -11.58 13.61
CA ARG A 138 10.13 -12.32 14.13
C ARG A 138 9.98 -12.57 15.62
N GLY A 139 10.62 -13.65 16.09
CA GLY A 139 10.68 -14.01 17.50
C GLY A 139 9.39 -14.56 18.05
N GLU A 140 9.14 -14.30 19.34
CA GLU A 140 7.93 -14.75 20.04
C GLU A 140 6.77 -13.81 19.77
N ALA A 141 5.57 -14.36 19.65
CA ALA A 141 4.33 -13.61 19.56
C ALA A 141 3.22 -14.27 20.39
N VAL A 142 2.27 -13.47 20.82
CA VAL A 142 1.00 -13.94 21.36
C VAL A 142 -0.11 -13.63 20.36
N LEU A 143 -0.97 -14.61 20.14
CA LEU A 143 -2.17 -14.47 19.32
C LEU A 143 -3.40 -14.50 20.22
N LEU A 144 -4.34 -13.59 19.95
CA LEU A 144 -5.69 -13.62 20.51
C LEU A 144 -6.66 -13.84 19.36
N LEU A 145 -7.27 -15.02 19.30
CA LEU A 145 -8.33 -15.31 18.34
C LEU A 145 -9.68 -15.01 19.00
N ILE A 146 -10.48 -14.18 18.35
CA ILE A 146 -11.71 -13.59 18.88
C ILE A 146 -12.88 -14.01 18.00
N ASP A 147 -13.96 -14.45 18.59
CA ASP A 147 -15.25 -14.75 17.94
C ASP A 147 -16.36 -14.04 18.72
N ILE A 148 -17.36 -13.51 18.03
CA ILE A 148 -18.49 -12.82 18.64
C ILE A 148 -19.61 -13.84 18.89
N ASP A 149 -19.84 -14.15 20.16
CA ASP A 149 -20.93 -15.05 20.56
C ASP A 149 -22.28 -14.44 20.20
N HIS A 150 -23.22 -15.27 19.76
CA HIS A 150 -24.60 -14.90 19.39
C HIS A 150 -24.72 -13.86 18.25
N PHE A 151 -23.65 -13.66 17.43
CA PHE A 151 -23.64 -12.68 16.35
C PHE A 151 -24.76 -12.91 15.33
N LYS A 152 -25.03 -14.16 14.98
CA LYS A 152 -26.15 -14.49 14.09
C LYS A 152 -27.50 -14.09 14.70
N ALA A 153 -27.74 -14.36 15.99
CA ALA A 153 -28.97 -13.98 16.66
C ALA A 153 -29.16 -12.46 16.69
N LEU A 154 -28.08 -11.70 16.88
CA LEU A 154 -28.10 -10.25 16.77
C LEU A 154 -28.55 -9.78 15.36
N ASN A 155 -27.92 -10.34 14.31
CA ASN A 155 -28.30 -10.02 12.93
C ASN A 155 -29.73 -10.35 12.60
N ASP A 156 -30.19 -11.51 13.05
CA ASP A 156 -31.56 -12.00 12.80
C ASP A 156 -32.60 -11.14 13.56
N GLY A 157 -32.24 -10.62 14.76
CA GLY A 157 -33.13 -9.80 15.58
C GLY A 157 -33.10 -8.30 15.28
N GLN A 158 -31.93 -7.72 15.02
CA GLN A 158 -31.76 -6.26 14.86
C GLN A 158 -31.28 -5.86 13.46
N GLY A 159 -31.08 -6.83 12.57
CA GLY A 159 -30.65 -6.60 11.20
C GLY A 159 -29.13 -6.45 11.03
N HIS A 160 -28.66 -6.60 9.79
CA HIS A 160 -27.24 -6.57 9.45
C HIS A 160 -26.53 -5.25 9.81
N ALA A 161 -27.22 -4.14 9.81
CA ALA A 161 -26.64 -2.85 10.19
C ALA A 161 -26.19 -2.81 11.67
N ALA A 162 -26.92 -3.49 12.57
CA ALA A 162 -26.51 -3.66 13.95
C ALA A 162 -25.27 -4.55 14.05
N GLY A 163 -25.23 -5.67 13.33
CA GLY A 163 -24.07 -6.53 13.23
C GLY A 163 -22.83 -5.80 12.71
N ASP A 164 -22.97 -5.01 11.63
CA ASP A 164 -21.90 -4.18 11.09
C ASP A 164 -21.33 -3.20 12.13
N THR A 165 -22.19 -2.64 12.97
CA THR A 165 -21.78 -1.73 14.04
C THR A 165 -20.96 -2.48 15.10
N ILE A 166 -21.39 -3.69 15.50
CA ILE A 166 -20.64 -4.53 16.44
C ILE A 166 -19.30 -4.97 15.87
N LEU A 167 -19.22 -5.33 14.59
CA LEU A 167 -17.95 -5.69 13.92
C LEU A 167 -16.95 -4.53 13.96
N ARG A 168 -17.39 -3.30 13.68
CA ARG A 168 -16.55 -2.10 13.79
C ARG A 168 -16.12 -1.85 15.24
N LEU A 169 -17.04 -2.01 16.19
CA LEU A 169 -16.76 -1.84 17.62
C LEU A 169 -15.65 -2.76 18.11
N VAL A 170 -15.67 -4.05 17.72
CA VAL A 170 -14.60 -5.01 18.07
C VAL A 170 -13.24 -4.52 17.59
N VAL A 171 -13.15 -4.08 16.34
CA VAL A 171 -11.88 -3.59 15.77
C VAL A 171 -11.42 -2.32 16.46
N ASP A 172 -12.30 -1.36 16.70
CA ASP A 172 -11.99 -0.10 17.37
C ASP A 172 -11.46 -0.35 18.78
N LEU A 173 -12.14 -1.20 19.56
CA LEU A 173 -11.73 -1.55 20.92
C LEU A 173 -10.41 -2.31 20.94
N ALA A 174 -10.22 -3.27 20.02
CA ALA A 174 -8.98 -4.03 19.89
C ALA A 174 -7.81 -3.11 19.55
N GLN A 175 -7.96 -2.24 18.54
CA GLN A 175 -6.94 -1.29 18.13
C GLN A 175 -6.58 -0.30 19.26
N HIS A 176 -7.57 0.22 19.99
CA HIS A 176 -7.32 1.10 21.12
C HIS A 176 -6.65 0.40 22.31
N THR A 177 -6.98 -0.86 22.56
CA THR A 177 -6.41 -1.64 23.67
C THR A 177 -4.98 -2.08 23.39
N ILE A 178 -4.72 -2.50 22.16
CA ILE A 178 -3.39 -2.98 21.71
C ILE A 178 -2.47 -1.80 21.36
N GLY A 179 -3.00 -0.74 20.75
CA GLY A 179 -2.24 0.39 20.23
C GLY A 179 -1.28 -0.02 19.12
N GLN A 180 -0.04 0.47 19.17
CA GLN A 180 1.01 0.13 18.19
C GLN A 180 1.77 -1.17 18.51
N ARG A 181 1.36 -1.91 19.55
CA ARG A 181 2.05 -3.12 20.01
C ARG A 181 1.65 -4.36 19.24
N GLY A 182 0.69 -4.26 18.33
CA GLY A 182 0.21 -5.41 17.57
C GLY A 182 -0.67 -5.03 16.40
N LEU A 183 -1.22 -6.06 15.78
CA LEU A 183 -2.06 -5.97 14.58
C LEU A 183 -3.43 -6.56 14.87
N VAL A 184 -4.48 -5.96 14.27
CA VAL A 184 -5.84 -6.50 14.28
C VAL A 184 -6.20 -6.93 12.87
N VAL A 185 -6.63 -8.18 12.73
CA VAL A 185 -6.95 -8.83 11.46
C VAL A 185 -8.37 -9.37 11.54
N ARG A 186 -9.19 -9.17 10.52
CA ARG A 186 -10.47 -9.87 10.36
C ARG A 186 -10.25 -11.10 9.50
N ILE A 187 -10.44 -12.29 10.07
CA ILE A 187 -10.19 -13.58 9.39
C ILE A 187 -11.46 -14.09 8.72
N GLY A 188 -12.61 -13.93 9.35
CA GLY A 188 -13.91 -14.43 8.92
C GLY A 188 -15.02 -13.41 9.11
N GLY A 189 -16.27 -13.86 9.04
CA GLY A 189 -17.45 -13.01 9.21
C GLY A 189 -17.46 -12.24 10.53
N ASP A 190 -17.35 -12.96 11.63
CA ASP A 190 -17.36 -12.52 13.03
C ASP A 190 -16.08 -12.90 13.78
N GLU A 191 -15.05 -13.36 13.06
CA GLU A 191 -13.77 -13.81 13.61
C GLU A 191 -12.67 -12.81 13.38
N PHE A 192 -11.93 -12.48 14.46
CA PHE A 192 -10.80 -11.56 14.44
C PHE A 192 -9.56 -12.18 15.08
N LEU A 193 -8.39 -11.77 14.64
CA LEU A 193 -7.10 -12.14 15.18
C LEU A 193 -6.33 -10.90 15.60
N CYS A 194 -5.87 -10.87 16.85
CA CYS A 194 -4.86 -9.91 17.28
C CYS A 194 -3.52 -10.61 17.31
N VAL A 195 -2.52 -10.04 16.64
CA VAL A 195 -1.12 -10.51 16.64
C VAL A 195 -0.30 -9.56 17.47
N LEU A 196 0.35 -10.05 18.53
CA LEU A 196 1.08 -9.28 19.53
C LEU A 196 2.55 -9.71 19.56
N PRO A 197 3.42 -9.18 18.68
CA PRO A 197 4.83 -9.54 18.64
C PRO A 197 5.58 -9.04 19.87
N GLY A 198 6.43 -9.87 20.47
CA GLY A 198 7.30 -9.50 21.60
C GLY A 198 6.57 -9.22 22.92
N ILE A 199 5.26 -9.48 22.99
CA ILE A 199 4.46 -9.33 24.22
C ILE A 199 4.45 -10.67 24.97
N GLY A 200 4.64 -10.59 26.28
CA GLY A 200 4.56 -11.75 27.16
C GLY A 200 3.12 -12.20 27.43
N ARG A 201 2.96 -13.49 27.77
CA ARG A 201 1.64 -14.10 28.02
C ARG A 201 0.81 -13.35 29.07
N ALA A 202 1.40 -12.94 30.17
CA ALA A 202 0.70 -12.25 31.26
C ALA A 202 0.15 -10.85 30.80
N GLU A 203 0.90 -10.13 29.99
CA GLU A 203 0.45 -8.87 29.41
C GLU A 203 -0.67 -9.08 28.38
N ALA A 204 -0.57 -10.13 27.57
CA ALA A 204 -1.63 -10.49 26.63
C ALA A 204 -2.94 -10.91 27.34
N GLU A 205 -2.85 -11.61 28.49
CA GLU A 205 -4.01 -11.94 29.33
C GLU A 205 -4.66 -10.69 29.90
N ALA A 206 -3.89 -9.67 30.28
CA ALA A 206 -4.42 -8.39 30.70
C ALA A 206 -5.12 -7.63 29.54
N ILE A 207 -4.54 -7.65 28.34
CA ILE A 207 -5.14 -7.08 27.11
C ILE A 207 -6.48 -7.80 26.82
N LEU A 208 -6.51 -9.13 26.86
CA LEU A 208 -7.72 -9.93 26.66
C LEU A 208 -8.82 -9.53 27.62
N THR A 209 -8.52 -9.50 28.93
CA THR A 209 -9.48 -9.11 29.97
C THR A 209 -10.03 -7.70 29.74
N GLN A 210 -9.13 -6.75 29.46
CA GLN A 210 -9.52 -5.38 29.20
C GLN A 210 -10.41 -5.24 27.97
N LEU A 211 -10.12 -6.00 26.90
CA LEU A 211 -10.91 -6.00 25.67
C LEU A 211 -12.32 -6.54 25.93
N SER A 212 -12.44 -7.70 26.61
CA SER A 212 -13.74 -8.28 26.95
C SER A 212 -14.58 -7.33 27.80
N GLU A 213 -14.02 -6.77 28.88
CA GLU A 213 -14.74 -5.85 29.75
C GLU A 213 -15.20 -4.56 29.04
N ARG A 214 -14.39 -4.04 28.12
CA ARG A 214 -14.77 -2.87 27.33
C ARG A 214 -15.86 -3.19 26.34
N PHE A 215 -15.79 -4.37 25.72
CA PHE A 215 -16.80 -4.83 24.78
C PHE A 215 -18.14 -5.01 25.48
N ASP A 216 -18.17 -5.76 26.60
CA ASP A 216 -19.40 -6.00 27.37
C ASP A 216 -20.09 -4.71 27.81
N ARG A 217 -19.29 -3.73 28.28
CA ARG A 217 -19.82 -2.41 28.67
C ARG A 217 -20.39 -1.64 27.47
N ALA A 218 -19.71 -1.68 26.34
CA ALA A 218 -20.15 -0.92 25.17
C ALA A 218 -21.41 -1.55 24.56
N VAL A 219 -21.44 -2.87 24.43
CA VAL A 219 -22.58 -3.60 23.87
C VAL A 219 -23.80 -3.50 24.79
N GLY A 220 -23.62 -3.63 26.11
CA GLY A 220 -24.73 -3.47 27.07
C GLY A 220 -25.38 -2.07 27.05
N ALA A 221 -24.67 -1.06 26.55
CA ALA A 221 -25.23 0.31 26.36
C ALA A 221 -25.89 0.50 24.99
N MET A 222 -25.62 -0.36 24.01
CA MET A 222 -26.03 -0.18 22.61
C MET A 222 -27.10 -1.15 22.14
N VAL A 223 -27.18 -2.35 22.75
CA VAL A 223 -27.93 -3.49 22.22
C VAL A 223 -28.90 -4.01 23.26
N ASP A 224 -30.18 -3.94 22.92
CA ASP A 224 -31.29 -4.51 23.73
C ASP A 224 -31.66 -5.91 23.17
N SER A 225 -30.70 -6.84 23.13
CA SER A 225 -30.92 -8.20 22.65
C SER A 225 -30.68 -9.23 23.72
N THR A 226 -31.48 -10.30 23.72
CA THR A 226 -31.28 -11.47 24.58
C THR A 226 -31.17 -12.71 23.69
N PRO A 227 -30.05 -13.43 23.66
CA PRO A 227 -28.81 -13.17 24.45
C PRO A 227 -27.99 -11.98 23.90
N CYS A 228 -27.35 -11.24 24.81
CA CYS A 228 -26.44 -10.16 24.47
C CYS A 228 -25.15 -10.72 23.87
N PRO A 229 -24.58 -10.14 22.79
CA PRO A 229 -23.29 -10.57 22.26
C PRO A 229 -22.17 -10.43 23.29
N THR A 230 -21.29 -11.43 23.34
CA THR A 230 -20.07 -11.47 24.14
C THR A 230 -18.88 -11.85 23.26
N LEU A 231 -17.66 -11.77 23.78
CA LEU A 231 -16.47 -12.25 23.06
C LEU A 231 -15.97 -13.56 23.63
N SER A 232 -15.80 -14.55 22.76
CA SER A 232 -15.02 -15.76 23.05
C SER A 232 -13.60 -15.55 22.52
N ILE A 233 -12.60 -15.49 23.44
CA ILE A 233 -11.22 -15.18 23.06
C ILE A 233 -10.30 -16.32 23.46
N GLY A 234 -9.59 -16.89 22.48
CA GLY A 234 -8.54 -17.89 22.68
C GLY A 234 -7.15 -17.27 22.61
N LEU A 235 -6.27 -17.62 23.52
CA LEU A 235 -4.90 -17.15 23.58
C LEU A 235 -3.91 -18.28 23.29
N ALA A 236 -2.96 -18.03 22.37
CA ALA A 236 -1.81 -18.88 22.12
C ALA A 236 -0.52 -18.05 22.10
N SER A 237 0.57 -18.60 22.61
CA SER A 237 1.89 -17.98 22.60
C SER A 237 2.94 -18.92 22.02
N GLY A 238 3.94 -18.40 21.30
CA GLY A 238 5.05 -19.17 20.77
C GLY A 238 5.84 -18.43 19.70
N SER A 239 6.80 -19.14 19.13
CA SER A 239 7.69 -18.61 18.10
C SER A 239 6.95 -18.51 16.75
N VAL A 240 7.07 -17.35 16.11
CA VAL A 240 6.57 -17.17 14.72
C VAL A 240 7.35 -18.06 13.74
N ALA A 241 8.57 -18.48 14.09
CA ALA A 241 9.38 -19.38 13.27
C ALA A 241 8.77 -20.77 13.12
N ASP A 242 7.91 -21.19 14.06
CA ASP A 242 7.19 -22.47 14.01
C ASP A 242 5.98 -22.43 13.05
N GLY A 243 5.71 -21.27 12.46
CA GLY A 243 4.58 -20.99 11.59
C GLY A 243 3.40 -20.36 12.32
N LEU A 244 2.86 -19.30 11.72
CA LEU A 244 1.71 -18.57 12.27
C LEU A 244 0.45 -19.44 12.29
N ASP A 245 0.28 -20.33 11.32
CA ASP A 245 -0.86 -21.27 11.24
C ASP A 245 -0.93 -22.20 12.46
N ALA A 246 0.21 -22.69 12.94
CA ALA A 246 0.25 -23.54 14.13
C ALA A 246 -0.16 -22.76 15.39
N LEU A 247 0.22 -21.49 15.49
CA LEU A 247 -0.21 -20.60 16.56
C LEU A 247 -1.72 -20.29 16.48
N ILE A 248 -2.24 -20.01 15.28
CA ILE A 248 -3.66 -19.78 15.04
C ILE A 248 -4.48 -21.01 15.46
N HIS A 249 -4.06 -22.19 15.05
CA HIS A 249 -4.74 -23.44 15.43
C HIS A 249 -4.83 -23.62 16.97
N ARG A 250 -3.75 -23.35 17.70
CA ARG A 250 -3.76 -23.40 19.18
C ARG A 250 -4.66 -22.34 19.81
N ALA A 251 -4.71 -21.14 19.21
CA ALA A 251 -5.62 -20.09 19.65
C ALA A 251 -7.08 -20.47 19.39
N ASP A 252 -7.37 -21.14 18.27
CA ASP A 252 -8.71 -21.65 17.92
C ASP A 252 -9.18 -22.70 18.92
N GLU A 253 -8.34 -23.69 19.27
CA GLU A 253 -8.67 -24.69 20.30
C GLU A 253 -9.00 -24.02 21.64
N ALA A 254 -8.20 -23.01 22.05
CA ALA A 254 -8.44 -22.27 23.28
C ALA A 254 -9.75 -21.47 23.23
N MET A 255 -10.03 -20.78 22.11
CA MET A 255 -11.26 -20.02 21.88
C MET A 255 -12.49 -20.92 21.91
N TYR A 256 -12.43 -22.08 21.26
CA TYR A 256 -13.53 -23.04 21.27
C TYR A 256 -13.85 -23.57 22.67
N ALA A 257 -12.84 -23.74 23.51
CA ALA A 257 -13.05 -24.14 24.92
C ALA A 257 -13.81 -23.02 25.70
N VAL A 258 -13.47 -21.74 25.50
CA VAL A 258 -14.18 -20.59 26.10
C VAL A 258 -15.61 -20.53 25.58
N LYS A 259 -15.81 -20.65 24.26
CA LYS A 259 -17.14 -20.59 23.62
C LYS A 259 -18.09 -21.65 24.17
N ARG A 260 -17.60 -22.88 24.41
CA ARG A 260 -18.40 -23.96 25.06
C ARG A 260 -18.83 -23.60 26.49
N GLN A 261 -17.97 -22.89 27.23
CA GLN A 261 -18.31 -22.46 28.60
C GLN A 261 -19.40 -21.39 28.59
N HIS A 262 -19.32 -20.41 27.71
CA HIS A 262 -20.32 -19.35 27.52
C HIS A 262 -21.70 -19.95 27.15
N HIS A 263 -21.72 -20.87 26.16
CA HIS A 263 -22.97 -21.53 25.76
C HIS A 263 -23.58 -22.38 26.90
N ALA A 264 -22.77 -23.06 27.68
CA ALA A 264 -23.25 -23.84 28.82
C ALA A 264 -23.79 -22.93 29.94
N ALA A 265 -23.20 -21.76 30.16
CA ALA A 265 -23.69 -20.79 31.14
C ALA A 265 -25.02 -20.16 30.69
N THR A 266 -25.16 -19.79 29.42
CA THR A 266 -26.40 -19.25 28.84
C THR A 266 -27.55 -20.27 28.92
N ALA A 267 -27.27 -21.54 28.59
CA ALA A 267 -28.27 -22.61 28.64
C ALA A 267 -28.75 -22.93 30.07
N ARG A 268 -28.00 -22.57 31.12
CA ARG A 268 -28.40 -22.78 32.53
C ARG A 268 -29.20 -21.56 33.06
N ALA A 269 -29.08 -20.43 32.43
CA ALA A 269 -29.75 -19.17 32.81
C ALA A 269 -31.13 -19.00 32.13
N ALA A 270 -31.39 -19.72 31.04
CA ALA A 270 -32.66 -19.81 30.32
C ALA A 270 -33.56 -20.92 30.88
#